data_b7dd7a0a35358f9eaec88d184330229f
#
_entry.id   b7dd7a0a35358f9eaec88d184330229f
#
_cell.length_a   1.000
_cell.length_b   1.000
_cell.length_c   1.000
_cell.angle_alpha   90.00
_cell.angle_beta   90.00
_cell.angle_gamma   90.00
#
_symmetry.space_group_name_H-M   'P 1'
#
loop_
_entity.id
_entity.type
_entity.pdbx_description
1 polymer ?
#
loop_
_entity_poly.entity_id
_entity_poly.type
_entity_poly.pdbx_seq_one_letter_code
_entity_poly.pdbx_strand_id
1 'polypeptide(L)'
;MALHRTAVAAAAAASLIVLAGCDTLSFRRLDYDQTEQVKITKITVPAGGAGDVTIRATGPADQVRIKRIVRYQGGEPDSRYEIKGDELLLPSDCGSRCTVSWEVTAPEGVTVRGDANSGNVLLHRVGPVDFTLNSGDINVTEARGEVRATTTSGNIEVVDATGPVRLRASSGDISARRLAAGVDAEATSGNVSIELDKPAAARLHATSGDIDLTVPEGRYRVRADAKSGDTNLAVPNDAGASLLLDVSASSGNVTVNQR
;
A
#
# COMPACT_ATOMS: atom_id res chain seq x y z
N MET A 1 -12.22 -90.98 -18.17
CA MET A 1 -11.99 -90.28 -16.86
C MET A 1 -11.51 -88.88 -17.22
N ALA A 2 -12.39 -87.91 -17.21
CA ALA A 2 -12.09 -86.52 -17.55
C ALA A 2 -12.33 -85.65 -16.31
N LEU A 3 -11.29 -85.11 -15.74
CA LEU A 3 -11.39 -84.16 -14.63
C LEU A 3 -11.73 -82.78 -15.19
N HIS A 4 -12.87 -82.27 -14.79
CA HIS A 4 -13.24 -80.88 -14.97
C HIS A 4 -12.62 -79.99 -13.92
N ARG A 5 -11.70 -79.13 -14.31
CA ARG A 5 -11.21 -78.05 -13.47
C ARG A 5 -12.11 -76.83 -13.69
N THR A 6 -12.92 -76.51 -12.72
CA THR A 6 -13.66 -75.26 -12.65
C THR A 6 -12.76 -74.15 -12.16
N ALA A 7 -12.44 -73.19 -13.03
CA ALA A 7 -11.72 -71.98 -12.66
C ALA A 7 -12.74 -70.99 -12.08
N VAL A 8 -12.59 -70.64 -10.83
CA VAL A 8 -13.32 -69.55 -10.17
C VAL A 8 -12.63 -68.24 -10.52
N ALA A 9 -13.27 -67.45 -11.38
CA ALA A 9 -12.84 -66.10 -11.66
C ALA A 9 -13.35 -65.19 -10.55
N ALA A 10 -12.43 -64.76 -9.67
CA ALA A 10 -12.69 -63.69 -8.69
C ALA A 10 -12.72 -62.37 -9.42
N ALA A 11 -13.89 -61.79 -9.61
CA ALA A 11 -14.06 -60.43 -10.07
C ALA A 11 -13.74 -59.45 -8.96
N ALA A 12 -12.54 -58.89 -8.94
CA ALA A 12 -12.19 -57.75 -8.11
C ALA A 12 -12.89 -56.49 -8.67
N ALA A 13 -14.02 -56.14 -8.07
CA ALA A 13 -14.66 -54.84 -8.32
C ALA A 13 -13.78 -53.77 -7.71
N ALA A 14 -12.90 -53.15 -8.50
CA ALA A 14 -12.21 -51.95 -8.15
C ALA A 14 -13.21 -50.80 -8.10
N SER A 15 -13.66 -50.44 -6.91
CA SER A 15 -14.43 -49.23 -6.69
C SER A 15 -13.53 -48.03 -6.97
N LEU A 16 -13.55 -47.50 -8.17
CA LEU A 16 -13.06 -46.20 -8.53
C LEU A 16 -13.95 -45.16 -7.82
N ILE A 17 -13.58 -44.80 -6.58
CA ILE A 17 -14.10 -43.61 -5.95
C ILE A 17 -13.48 -42.46 -6.74
N VAL A 18 -14.19 -41.95 -7.72
CA VAL A 18 -13.87 -40.69 -8.38
C VAL A 18 -14.06 -39.61 -7.33
N LEU A 19 -12.98 -39.19 -6.69
CA LEU A 19 -12.92 -37.98 -5.88
C LEU A 19 -13.01 -36.75 -6.81
N ALA A 20 -14.10 -36.63 -7.56
CA ALA A 20 -14.37 -35.51 -8.42
C ALA A 20 -14.99 -34.31 -7.70
N GLY A 21 -14.87 -34.26 -6.36
CA GLY A 21 -15.57 -33.26 -5.57
C GLY A 21 -14.71 -32.18 -4.90
N CYS A 22 -13.38 -32.27 -4.92
CA CYS A 22 -12.53 -31.33 -4.17
C CYS A 22 -11.85 -30.26 -5.03
N ASP A 23 -11.88 -30.35 -6.35
CA ASP A 23 -11.11 -29.45 -7.22
C ASP A 23 -11.74 -28.06 -7.39
N THR A 24 -13.05 -27.93 -7.13
CA THR A 24 -13.76 -26.63 -7.23
C THR A 24 -13.63 -25.76 -5.97
N LEU A 25 -13.11 -26.30 -4.87
CA LEU A 25 -12.94 -25.59 -3.60
C LEU A 25 -11.50 -25.19 -3.32
N SER A 26 -10.52 -25.72 -4.07
CA SER A 26 -9.12 -25.34 -3.90
C SER A 26 -8.78 -24.09 -4.71
N PHE A 27 -8.02 -23.17 -4.07
CA PHE A 27 -7.44 -22.05 -4.80
C PHE A 27 -6.32 -22.54 -5.71
N ARG A 28 -6.38 -22.15 -6.97
CA ARG A 28 -5.30 -22.29 -7.93
C ARG A 28 -4.44 -21.05 -7.93
N ARG A 29 -3.16 -21.21 -8.24
CA ARG A 29 -2.20 -20.12 -8.37
C ARG A 29 -1.53 -20.17 -9.73
N LEU A 30 -1.44 -19.00 -10.37
CA LEU A 30 -0.69 -18.80 -11.61
C LEU A 30 0.30 -17.64 -11.39
N ASP A 31 1.51 -17.86 -11.81
CA ASP A 31 2.58 -16.87 -11.76
C ASP A 31 3.03 -16.56 -13.20
N TYR A 32 3.00 -15.30 -13.56
CA TYR A 32 3.47 -14.79 -14.84
C TYR A 32 4.58 -13.78 -14.58
N ASP A 33 5.65 -13.86 -15.33
CA ASP A 33 6.81 -12.96 -15.23
C ASP A 33 7.22 -12.53 -16.64
N GLN A 34 7.09 -11.26 -16.94
CA GLN A 34 7.34 -10.70 -18.26
C GLN A 34 8.19 -9.44 -18.15
N THR A 35 9.01 -9.23 -19.16
CA THR A 35 9.84 -8.04 -19.28
C THR A 35 9.55 -7.37 -20.61
N GLU A 36 9.12 -6.12 -20.56
CA GLU A 36 8.81 -5.29 -21.71
C GLU A 36 9.92 -4.27 -21.95
N GLN A 37 10.37 -4.17 -23.18
CA GLN A 37 11.38 -3.21 -23.63
C GLN A 37 10.65 -1.90 -24.01
N VAL A 38 10.18 -1.18 -23.01
CA VAL A 38 9.42 0.05 -23.18
C VAL A 38 9.69 1.01 -22.02
N LYS A 39 9.75 2.29 -22.33
CA LYS A 39 9.89 3.33 -21.32
C LYS A 39 8.53 3.60 -20.71
N ILE A 40 8.42 3.36 -19.40
CA ILE A 40 7.21 3.68 -18.60
C ILE A 40 7.53 4.88 -17.71
N THR A 41 6.64 5.87 -17.69
CA THR A 41 6.71 7.04 -16.80
C THR A 41 5.55 7.07 -15.79
N LYS A 42 4.52 6.24 -16.02
CA LYS A 42 3.33 6.20 -15.19
C LYS A 42 2.83 4.76 -14.98
N ILE A 43 2.43 4.45 -13.77
CA ILE A 43 1.79 3.20 -13.41
C ILE A 43 0.44 3.53 -12.78
N THR A 44 -0.62 2.91 -13.29
CA THR A 44 -1.98 3.09 -12.79
C THR A 44 -2.57 1.75 -12.39
N VAL A 45 -3.07 1.68 -11.15
CA VAL A 45 -3.89 0.57 -10.65
C VAL A 45 -5.34 1.04 -10.69
N PRO A 46 -6.16 0.59 -11.65
CA PRO A 46 -7.57 0.97 -11.72
C PRO A 46 -8.34 0.54 -10.48
N ALA A 47 -9.42 1.27 -10.19
CA ALA A 47 -10.27 1.02 -9.03
C ALA A 47 -10.81 -0.41 -8.98
N GLY A 48 -10.86 -0.96 -7.76
CA GLY A 48 -11.40 -2.30 -7.49
C GLY A 48 -10.32 -3.35 -7.22
N GLY A 49 -10.77 -4.59 -7.15
CA GLY A 49 -9.91 -5.75 -6.98
C GLY A 49 -9.28 -5.94 -5.60
N ALA A 50 -8.61 -7.06 -5.49
CA ALA A 50 -7.89 -7.46 -4.29
C ALA A 50 -6.53 -8.07 -4.67
N GLY A 51 -5.53 -7.82 -3.84
CA GLY A 51 -4.18 -8.33 -4.01
C GLY A 51 -3.13 -7.25 -3.76
N ASP A 52 -1.91 -7.69 -3.52
CA ASP A 52 -0.83 -6.78 -3.18
C ASP A 52 -0.28 -6.08 -4.43
N VAL A 53 0.15 -4.84 -4.25
CA VAL A 53 0.82 -4.06 -5.28
C VAL A 53 2.22 -3.67 -4.78
N THR A 54 3.25 -4.23 -5.38
CA THR A 54 4.63 -3.90 -5.09
C THR A 54 5.28 -3.26 -6.31
N ILE A 55 5.72 -2.00 -6.19
CA ILE A 55 6.42 -1.29 -7.25
C ILE A 55 7.78 -0.84 -6.73
N ARG A 56 8.84 -1.32 -7.38
CA ARG A 56 10.23 -0.91 -7.11
C ARG A 56 10.76 -0.17 -8.33
N ALA A 57 10.96 1.13 -8.20
CA ALA A 57 11.49 1.96 -9.29
C ALA A 57 13.03 1.95 -9.25
N THR A 58 13.60 0.80 -9.54
CA THR A 58 15.06 0.54 -9.55
C THR A 58 15.54 -0.09 -10.86
N GLY A 59 14.65 -0.21 -11.84
CA GLY A 59 14.93 -0.81 -13.13
C GLY A 59 15.58 0.14 -14.13
N PRO A 60 16.01 -0.40 -15.28
CA PRO A 60 16.51 0.40 -16.40
C PRO A 60 15.47 1.37 -16.95
N ALA A 61 15.91 2.45 -17.59
CA ALA A 61 15.06 3.53 -18.07
C ALA A 61 14.11 3.14 -19.23
N ASP A 62 14.46 2.11 -19.96
CA ASP A 62 13.78 1.63 -21.17
C ASP A 62 13.12 0.25 -21.01
N GLN A 63 13.02 -0.22 -19.77
CA GLN A 63 12.53 -1.56 -19.49
C GLN A 63 11.62 -1.57 -18.26
N VAL A 64 10.60 -2.41 -18.31
CA VAL A 64 9.76 -2.72 -17.13
C VAL A 64 9.61 -4.23 -17.00
N ARG A 65 9.85 -4.77 -15.81
CA ARG A 65 9.55 -6.16 -15.47
C ARG A 65 8.27 -6.22 -14.66
N ILE A 66 7.35 -7.08 -15.09
CA ILE A 66 6.01 -7.19 -14.52
C ILE A 66 5.79 -8.65 -14.14
N LYS A 67 5.62 -8.90 -12.86
CA LYS A 67 5.21 -10.19 -12.34
C LYS A 67 3.78 -10.08 -11.84
N ARG A 68 2.92 -10.97 -12.33
CA ARG A 68 1.53 -11.10 -11.95
C ARG A 68 1.32 -12.43 -11.24
N ILE A 69 0.72 -12.39 -10.07
CA ILE A 69 0.37 -13.56 -9.28
C ILE A 69 -1.14 -13.59 -9.13
N VAL A 70 -1.77 -14.60 -9.73
CA VAL A 70 -3.22 -14.78 -9.70
C VAL A 70 -3.58 -15.96 -8.81
N ARG A 71 -4.46 -15.73 -7.85
CA ARG A 71 -5.05 -16.78 -7.00
C ARG A 71 -6.54 -16.79 -7.24
N TYR A 72 -7.10 -17.92 -7.66
CA TYR A 72 -8.50 -18.00 -8.06
C TYR A 72 -9.13 -19.36 -7.79
N GLN A 73 -10.46 -19.38 -7.74
CA GLN A 73 -11.28 -20.58 -7.73
C GLN A 73 -12.18 -20.62 -8.97
N GLY A 74 -12.33 -21.78 -9.58
CA GLY A 74 -13.16 -21.94 -10.79
C GLY A 74 -12.38 -21.77 -12.09
N GLY A 75 -12.94 -21.00 -13.05
CA GLY A 75 -12.29 -20.70 -14.32
C GLY A 75 -11.15 -19.71 -14.17
N GLU A 76 -10.13 -19.82 -15.01
CA GLU A 76 -9.01 -18.88 -15.03
C GLU A 76 -9.50 -17.46 -15.40
N PRO A 77 -9.21 -16.44 -14.57
CA PRO A 77 -9.64 -15.07 -14.87
C PRO A 77 -8.73 -14.42 -15.92
N ASP A 78 -9.30 -13.60 -16.77
CA ASP A 78 -8.55 -12.79 -17.72
C ASP A 78 -8.25 -11.41 -17.09
N SER A 79 -7.19 -11.33 -16.31
CA SER A 79 -6.68 -10.08 -15.75
C SER A 79 -5.25 -9.87 -16.22
N ARG A 80 -5.08 -9.10 -17.30
CA ARG A 80 -3.78 -8.80 -17.90
C ARG A 80 -3.44 -7.34 -17.69
N TYR A 81 -2.13 -7.02 -17.60
CA TYR A 81 -1.72 -5.63 -17.70
C TYR A 81 -1.89 -5.12 -19.13
N GLU A 82 -1.98 -3.81 -19.26
CA GLU A 82 -1.98 -3.13 -20.53
C GLU A 82 -0.91 -2.03 -20.53
N ILE A 83 -0.26 -1.83 -21.68
CA ILE A 83 0.66 -0.70 -21.88
C ILE A 83 0.03 0.23 -22.92
N LYS A 84 -0.21 1.48 -22.52
CA LYS A 84 -0.77 2.54 -23.37
C LYS A 84 0.22 3.71 -23.45
N GLY A 85 1.03 3.71 -24.50
CA GLY A 85 2.13 4.66 -24.61
C GLY A 85 3.19 4.44 -23.52
N ASP A 86 3.34 5.38 -22.60
CA ASP A 86 4.24 5.32 -21.46
C ASP A 86 3.54 5.00 -20.13
N GLU A 87 2.27 4.60 -20.18
CA GLU A 87 1.47 4.21 -19.03
C GLU A 87 1.29 2.69 -18.96
N LEU A 88 1.63 2.12 -17.80
CA LEU A 88 1.35 0.73 -17.45
C LEU A 88 0.08 0.66 -16.58
N LEU A 89 -0.93 -0.06 -17.06
CA LEU A 89 -2.17 -0.32 -16.34
C LEU A 89 -2.12 -1.71 -15.72
N LEU A 90 -2.42 -1.80 -14.41
CA LEU A 90 -2.38 -3.01 -13.60
C LEU A 90 -3.77 -3.34 -13.02
N PRO A 91 -4.70 -3.89 -13.79
CA PRO A 91 -6.03 -4.24 -13.28
C PRO A 91 -5.93 -5.30 -12.19
N SER A 92 -6.51 -5.04 -11.01
CA SER A 92 -6.55 -5.98 -9.88
C SER A 92 -7.94 -6.61 -9.70
N ASP A 93 -8.94 -6.13 -10.43
CA ASP A 93 -10.27 -6.75 -10.43
C ASP A 93 -10.28 -8.00 -11.34
N CYS A 94 -10.63 -9.11 -10.76
CA CYS A 94 -10.78 -10.39 -11.45
C CYS A 94 -12.05 -11.14 -11.02
N GLY A 95 -12.97 -10.44 -10.35
CA GLY A 95 -14.24 -10.99 -9.86
C GLY A 95 -14.16 -11.59 -8.45
N SER A 96 -15.25 -12.22 -8.03
CA SER A 96 -15.31 -12.88 -6.72
C SER A 96 -14.45 -14.15 -6.72
N ARG A 97 -13.81 -14.48 -5.60
CA ARG A 97 -12.89 -15.62 -5.41
C ARG A 97 -11.64 -15.56 -6.28
N CYS A 98 -11.18 -14.37 -6.55
CA CYS A 98 -9.96 -14.14 -7.28
C CYS A 98 -9.20 -12.98 -6.64
N THR A 99 -7.86 -13.08 -6.60
CA THR A 99 -6.96 -11.99 -6.25
C THR A 99 -5.84 -11.90 -7.27
N VAL A 100 -5.45 -10.68 -7.62
CA VAL A 100 -4.33 -10.41 -8.51
C VAL A 100 -3.31 -9.53 -7.80
N SER A 101 -2.15 -10.08 -7.52
CA SER A 101 -1.03 -9.31 -6.98
C SER A 101 -0.03 -8.97 -8.07
N TRP A 102 0.53 -7.76 -7.98
CA TRP A 102 1.49 -7.22 -8.93
C TRP A 102 2.83 -6.94 -8.26
N GLU A 103 3.91 -7.43 -8.84
CA GLU A 103 5.27 -7.04 -8.50
C GLU A 103 5.91 -6.42 -9.75
N VAL A 104 6.23 -5.13 -9.69
CA VAL A 104 6.75 -4.38 -10.84
C VAL A 104 8.12 -3.81 -10.50
N THR A 105 9.09 -4.04 -11.38
CA THR A 105 10.36 -3.31 -11.40
C THR A 105 10.33 -2.33 -12.56
N ALA A 106 10.28 -1.05 -12.25
CA ALA A 106 10.10 0.04 -13.21
C ALA A 106 11.29 1.00 -13.21
N PRO A 107 11.40 1.91 -14.19
CA PRO A 107 12.35 3.01 -14.16
C PRO A 107 12.19 3.90 -12.92
N GLU A 108 13.29 4.50 -12.47
CA GLU A 108 13.29 5.42 -11.33
C GLU A 108 12.37 6.63 -11.57
N GLY A 109 11.64 7.02 -10.53
CA GLY A 109 10.81 8.22 -10.56
C GLY A 109 9.47 8.07 -11.30
N VAL A 110 9.03 6.85 -11.62
CA VAL A 110 7.69 6.65 -12.20
C VAL A 110 6.61 7.20 -11.27
N THR A 111 5.63 7.88 -11.84
CA THR A 111 4.42 8.30 -11.13
C THR A 111 3.53 7.09 -10.87
N VAL A 112 3.02 6.96 -9.65
CA VAL A 112 2.10 5.87 -9.29
C VAL A 112 0.76 6.44 -8.87
N ARG A 113 -0.31 5.95 -9.49
CA ARG A 113 -1.69 6.23 -9.09
C ARG A 113 -2.46 4.94 -8.92
N GLY A 114 -3.34 4.90 -7.95
CA GLY A 114 -4.13 3.70 -7.74
C GLY A 114 -5.28 3.86 -6.80
N ASP A 115 -6.22 2.93 -6.94
CA ASP A 115 -7.35 2.72 -6.07
C ASP A 115 -7.58 1.22 -5.94
N ALA A 116 -7.50 0.68 -4.73
CA ALA A 116 -7.64 -0.74 -4.49
C ALA A 116 -8.58 -1.03 -3.32
N ASN A 117 -9.30 -2.14 -3.40
CA ASN A 117 -10.20 -2.53 -2.31
C ASN A 117 -9.45 -3.19 -1.16
N SER A 118 -8.49 -4.08 -1.45
CA SER A 118 -7.76 -4.77 -0.40
C SER A 118 -6.41 -5.30 -0.87
N GLY A 119 -5.50 -5.51 0.08
CA GLY A 119 -4.12 -5.92 -0.13
C GLY A 119 -3.15 -4.86 0.38
N ASN A 120 -1.88 -5.13 0.32
CA ASN A 120 -0.85 -4.19 0.75
C ASN A 120 -0.21 -3.49 -0.46
N VAL A 121 0.10 -2.23 -0.28
CA VAL A 121 0.77 -1.41 -1.29
C VAL A 121 2.18 -1.08 -0.81
N LEU A 122 3.19 -1.46 -1.57
CA LEU A 122 4.59 -1.22 -1.28
C LEU A 122 5.25 -0.50 -2.46
N LEU A 123 5.60 0.77 -2.25
CA LEU A 123 6.18 1.64 -3.26
C LEU A 123 7.59 2.06 -2.84
N HIS A 124 8.58 1.78 -3.68
CA HIS A 124 9.97 2.11 -3.39
C HIS A 124 10.62 2.89 -4.54
N ARG A 125 11.26 4.03 -4.23
CA ARG A 125 11.98 4.94 -5.13
C ARG A 125 11.12 5.51 -6.26
N VAL A 126 9.82 5.54 -6.07
CA VAL A 126 8.86 6.09 -7.03
C VAL A 126 8.90 7.62 -7.08
N GLY A 127 8.31 8.19 -8.12
CA GLY A 127 8.04 9.63 -8.24
C GLY A 127 6.81 10.03 -7.41
N PRO A 128 5.95 10.91 -7.94
CA PRO A 128 4.71 11.27 -7.26
C PRO A 128 3.79 10.06 -7.05
N VAL A 129 3.13 10.02 -5.90
CA VAL A 129 2.19 8.97 -5.48
C VAL A 129 0.82 9.58 -5.22
N ASP A 130 -0.23 8.94 -5.72
CA ASP A 130 -1.63 9.23 -5.38
C ASP A 130 -2.38 7.89 -5.28
N PHE A 131 -2.50 7.37 -4.06
CA PHE A 131 -3.04 6.03 -3.84
C PHE A 131 -4.12 6.01 -2.76
N THR A 132 -5.25 5.38 -3.08
CA THR A 132 -6.35 5.12 -2.16
C THR A 132 -6.47 3.61 -1.95
N LEU A 133 -6.60 3.19 -0.68
CA LEU A 133 -6.75 1.80 -0.30
C LEU A 133 -7.92 1.67 0.69
N ASN A 134 -8.85 0.77 0.43
CA ASN A 134 -9.93 0.57 1.39
C ASN A 134 -9.48 -0.29 2.58
N SER A 135 -8.74 -1.39 2.35
CA SER A 135 -8.27 -2.26 3.44
C SER A 135 -6.87 -2.79 3.18
N GLY A 136 -5.95 -2.55 4.10
CA GLY A 136 -4.55 -2.95 4.03
C GLY A 136 -3.60 -1.78 4.26
N ASP A 137 -2.33 -2.04 4.26
CA ASP A 137 -1.30 -1.07 4.57
C ASP A 137 -0.70 -0.44 3.31
N ILE A 138 -0.36 0.86 3.41
CA ILE A 138 0.35 1.59 2.36
C ILE A 138 1.75 1.94 2.89
N ASN A 139 2.78 1.40 2.25
CA ASN A 139 4.17 1.66 2.57
C ASN A 139 4.86 2.36 1.39
N VAL A 140 5.35 3.58 1.62
CA VAL A 140 6.08 4.37 0.62
C VAL A 140 7.48 4.69 1.13
N THR A 141 8.49 4.29 0.39
CA THR A 141 9.89 4.51 0.77
C THR A 141 10.66 5.21 -0.35
N GLU A 142 11.46 6.21 0.01
CA GLU A 142 12.31 6.99 -0.92
C GLU A 142 11.54 7.64 -2.08
N ALA A 143 10.37 8.21 -1.78
CA ALA A 143 9.55 8.86 -2.81
C ALA A 143 10.14 10.22 -3.25
N ARG A 144 10.14 10.46 -4.56
CA ARG A 144 10.58 11.71 -5.17
C ARG A 144 9.40 12.46 -5.77
N GLY A 145 8.83 13.35 -5.01
CA GLY A 145 7.65 14.12 -5.41
C GLY A 145 6.56 14.10 -4.34
N GLU A 146 5.40 14.60 -4.68
CA GLU A 146 4.26 14.64 -3.76
C GLU A 146 3.76 13.21 -3.47
N VAL A 147 3.50 12.92 -2.19
CA VAL A 147 2.87 11.67 -1.75
C VAL A 147 1.48 11.98 -1.20
N ARG A 148 0.47 11.42 -1.83
CA ARG A 148 -0.90 11.35 -1.30
C ARG A 148 -1.25 9.89 -1.07
N ALA A 149 -1.55 9.54 0.17
CA ALA A 149 -1.97 8.20 0.53
C ALA A 149 -3.21 8.27 1.43
N THR A 150 -4.22 7.49 1.09
CA THR A 150 -5.47 7.41 1.84
C THR A 150 -5.80 5.95 2.11
N THR A 151 -6.14 5.61 3.36
CA THR A 151 -6.67 4.29 3.71
C THR A 151 -7.91 4.40 4.59
N THR A 152 -8.85 3.48 4.39
CA THR A 152 -10.00 3.37 5.30
C THR A 152 -9.67 2.49 6.50
N SER A 153 -9.03 1.34 6.27
CA SER A 153 -8.64 0.41 7.33
C SER A 153 -7.24 -0.13 7.06
N GLY A 154 -6.29 0.25 7.87
CA GLY A 154 -4.88 -0.12 7.76
C GLY A 154 -3.97 1.07 8.02
N ASN A 155 -2.69 0.83 8.03
CA ASN A 155 -1.69 1.81 8.38
C ASN A 155 -1.09 2.47 7.14
N ILE A 156 -0.59 3.68 7.32
CA ILE A 156 0.21 4.36 6.31
C ILE A 156 1.61 4.60 6.88
N GLU A 157 2.61 4.08 6.19
CA GLU A 157 4.00 4.35 6.50
C GLU A 157 4.68 5.06 5.32
N VAL A 158 5.31 6.23 5.60
CA VAL A 158 6.11 6.96 4.61
C VAL A 158 7.50 7.21 5.16
N VAL A 159 8.51 6.84 4.41
CA VAL A 159 9.90 7.00 4.82
C VAL A 159 10.72 7.62 3.68
N ASP A 160 11.54 8.63 4.00
CA ASP A 160 12.41 9.30 3.03
C ASP A 160 11.66 9.94 1.85
N ALA A 161 10.67 10.79 2.14
CA ALA A 161 9.98 11.55 1.10
C ALA A 161 10.61 12.93 0.89
N THR A 162 10.86 13.29 -0.37
CA THR A 162 11.47 14.59 -0.72
C THR A 162 10.46 15.68 -1.03
N GLY A 163 9.25 15.32 -1.44
CA GLY A 163 8.15 16.24 -1.73
C GLY A 163 7.13 16.36 -0.59
N PRO A 164 6.11 17.21 -0.75
CA PRO A 164 5.02 17.34 0.20
C PRO A 164 4.27 16.02 0.42
N VAL A 165 3.81 15.78 1.65
CA VAL A 165 3.15 14.53 2.03
C VAL A 165 1.75 14.83 2.58
N ARG A 166 0.73 14.13 2.04
CA ARG A 166 -0.65 14.17 2.53
C ARG A 166 -1.15 12.78 2.83
N LEU A 167 -1.51 12.54 4.09
CA LEU A 167 -1.88 11.22 4.58
C LEU A 167 -3.25 11.28 5.25
N ARG A 168 -4.11 10.31 4.94
CA ARG A 168 -5.44 10.18 5.52
C ARG A 168 -5.72 8.74 5.92
N ALA A 169 -6.02 8.49 7.18
CA ALA A 169 -6.42 7.18 7.67
C ALA A 169 -7.75 7.31 8.45
N SER A 170 -8.72 6.47 8.14
CA SER A 170 -9.93 6.43 8.97
C SER A 170 -9.73 5.54 10.19
N SER A 171 -9.18 4.35 10.00
CA SER A 171 -8.83 3.43 11.10
C SER A 171 -7.45 2.85 10.84
N GLY A 172 -6.51 3.17 11.68
CA GLY A 172 -5.10 2.77 11.59
C GLY A 172 -4.16 3.93 11.83
N ASP A 173 -2.92 3.60 12.07
CA ASP A 173 -1.90 4.56 12.42
C ASP A 173 -1.24 5.18 11.18
N ILE A 174 -0.82 6.43 11.31
CA ILE A 174 0.00 7.13 10.34
C ILE A 174 1.39 7.32 10.93
N SER A 175 2.40 6.78 10.25
CA SER A 175 3.80 6.98 10.57
C SER A 175 4.54 7.56 9.38
N ALA A 176 5.18 8.72 9.55
CA ALA A 176 6.01 9.27 8.49
C ALA A 176 7.30 9.88 9.06
N ARG A 177 8.43 9.48 8.51
CA ARG A 177 9.73 9.88 9.02
C ARG A 177 10.71 10.26 7.93
N ARG A 178 11.69 11.08 8.29
CA ARG A 178 12.70 11.68 7.40
C ARG A 178 12.04 12.41 6.21
N LEU A 179 11.07 13.27 6.53
CA LEU A 179 10.39 14.09 5.52
C LEU A 179 11.18 15.37 5.26
N ALA A 180 11.49 15.63 4.01
CA ALA A 180 12.24 16.82 3.60
C ALA A 180 11.35 18.03 3.27
N ALA A 181 10.03 17.87 3.28
CA ALA A 181 9.04 18.90 2.97
C ALA A 181 7.85 18.86 3.93
N GLY A 182 6.88 19.76 3.73
CA GLY A 182 5.71 19.88 4.59
C GLY A 182 4.81 18.64 4.59
N VAL A 183 4.10 18.43 5.70
CA VAL A 183 3.20 17.30 5.90
C VAL A 183 1.81 17.75 6.33
N ASP A 184 0.79 17.09 5.82
CA ASP A 184 -0.61 17.21 6.21
C ASP A 184 -1.15 15.79 6.46
N ALA A 185 -1.35 15.43 7.74
CA ALA A 185 -1.78 14.09 8.13
C ALA A 185 -3.03 14.15 9.01
N GLU A 186 -3.98 13.26 8.73
CA GLU A 186 -5.25 13.19 9.45
C GLU A 186 -5.62 11.72 9.72
N ALA A 187 -5.87 11.40 10.99
CA ALA A 187 -6.39 10.13 11.43
C ALA A 187 -7.72 10.31 12.18
N THR A 188 -8.72 9.48 11.84
CA THR A 188 -9.95 9.49 12.63
C THR A 188 -9.81 8.62 13.88
N SER A 189 -9.30 7.41 13.74
CA SER A 189 -9.00 6.50 14.86
C SER A 189 -7.65 5.87 14.62
N GLY A 190 -6.65 6.28 15.38
CA GLY A 190 -5.27 5.87 15.26
C GLY A 190 -4.31 6.99 15.61
N ASN A 191 -3.07 6.63 15.85
CA ASN A 191 -2.02 7.56 16.22
C ASN A 191 -1.36 8.18 14.98
N VAL A 192 -0.84 9.39 15.14
CA VAL A 192 -0.10 10.09 14.10
C VAL A 192 1.31 10.37 14.60
N SER A 193 2.31 9.73 14.03
CA SER A 193 3.73 9.93 14.38
C SER A 193 4.49 10.47 13.18
N ILE A 194 4.98 11.70 13.29
CA ILE A 194 5.64 12.41 12.19
C ILE A 194 7.03 12.89 12.63
N GLU A 195 8.01 12.66 11.77
CA GLU A 195 9.38 13.17 11.94
C GLU A 195 9.80 13.93 10.67
N LEU A 196 10.06 15.23 10.82
CA LEU A 196 10.62 16.07 9.76
C LEU A 196 12.15 16.02 9.80
N ASP A 197 12.76 15.89 8.62
CA ASP A 197 14.22 15.95 8.48
C ASP A 197 14.72 17.38 8.22
N LYS A 198 13.89 18.20 7.60
CA LYS A 198 14.17 19.62 7.34
C LYS A 198 13.07 20.50 7.93
N PRO A 199 13.39 21.76 8.30
CA PRO A 199 12.37 22.71 8.75
C PRO A 199 11.28 22.88 7.70
N ALA A 200 10.04 22.51 8.05
CA ALA A 200 8.87 22.61 7.17
C ALA A 200 7.59 22.80 8.00
N ALA A 201 6.52 23.20 7.35
CA ALA A 201 5.20 23.28 7.97
C ALA A 201 4.59 21.88 8.19
N ALA A 202 3.89 21.70 9.30
CA ALA A 202 3.15 20.48 9.59
C ALA A 202 1.74 20.80 10.03
N ARG A 203 0.76 20.07 9.46
CA ARG A 203 -0.63 20.09 9.90
C ARG A 203 -1.04 18.68 10.24
N LEU A 204 -1.33 18.44 11.53
CA LEU A 204 -1.65 17.11 12.03
C LEU A 204 -2.97 17.15 12.79
N HIS A 205 -3.85 16.22 12.49
CA HIS A 205 -5.12 16.09 13.17
C HIS A 205 -5.42 14.63 13.50
N ALA A 206 -5.80 14.37 14.76
CA ALA A 206 -6.36 13.10 15.20
C ALA A 206 -7.72 13.32 15.88
N THR A 207 -8.74 12.56 15.49
CA THR A 207 -10.00 12.61 16.23
C THR A 207 -9.89 11.76 17.49
N SER A 208 -9.36 10.55 17.40
CA SER A 208 -9.08 9.66 18.54
C SER A 208 -7.71 9.01 18.33
N GLY A 209 -6.76 9.34 19.17
CA GLY A 209 -5.38 8.87 19.10
C GLY A 209 -4.39 9.97 19.47
N ASP A 210 -3.19 9.58 19.78
CA ASP A 210 -2.10 10.47 20.16
C ASP A 210 -1.39 11.01 18.91
N ILE A 211 -0.84 12.22 19.04
CA ILE A 211 -0.03 12.83 17.99
C ILE A 211 1.37 13.10 18.55
N ASP A 212 2.36 12.55 17.87
CA ASP A 212 3.78 12.80 18.11
C ASP A 212 4.42 13.47 16.88
N LEU A 213 4.86 14.70 17.04
CA LEU A 213 5.58 15.45 16.02
C LEU A 213 7.01 15.74 16.49
N THR A 214 7.99 15.30 15.71
CA THR A 214 9.39 15.67 15.90
C THR A 214 9.87 16.53 14.74
N VAL A 215 10.39 17.71 15.05
CA VAL A 215 10.92 18.67 14.07
C VAL A 215 12.40 18.95 14.32
N PRO A 216 13.19 19.25 13.27
CA PRO A 216 14.57 19.70 13.45
C PRO A 216 14.61 21.12 14.06
N GLU A 217 15.81 21.56 14.49
CA GLU A 217 16.02 22.94 14.90
C GLU A 217 15.53 23.93 13.84
N GLY A 218 14.77 24.94 14.28
CA GLY A 218 14.16 25.93 13.39
C GLY A 218 13.28 26.92 14.13
N ARG A 219 12.76 27.89 13.39
CA ARG A 219 11.79 28.86 13.92
C ARG A 219 10.39 28.46 13.50
N TYR A 220 9.51 28.20 14.46
CA TYR A 220 8.16 27.71 14.22
C TYR A 220 7.13 28.53 14.96
N ARG A 221 6.02 28.81 14.29
CA ARG A 221 4.79 29.24 14.93
C ARG A 221 3.98 28.00 15.29
N VAL A 222 3.82 27.75 16.59
CA VAL A 222 3.17 26.53 17.07
C VAL A 222 1.74 26.81 17.51
N ARG A 223 0.83 26.00 16.99
CA ARG A 223 -0.55 25.88 17.47
C ARG A 223 -0.76 24.41 17.79
N ALA A 224 -0.93 24.11 19.08
CA ALA A 224 -1.16 22.74 19.50
C ALA A 224 -2.28 22.72 20.52
N ASP A 225 -3.24 21.82 20.34
CA ASP A 225 -4.42 21.69 21.19
C ASP A 225 -4.82 20.22 21.34
N ALA A 226 -5.10 19.82 22.57
CA ALA A 226 -5.72 18.55 22.90
C ALA A 226 -7.00 18.83 23.69
N LYS A 227 -8.18 18.58 23.08
CA LYS A 227 -9.48 18.88 23.74
C LYS A 227 -9.70 17.99 24.96
N SER A 228 -9.33 16.71 24.85
CA SER A 228 -9.36 15.73 25.94
C SER A 228 -8.05 14.98 25.94
N GLY A 229 -7.10 15.43 26.77
CA GLY A 229 -5.74 14.91 26.84
C GLY A 229 -4.75 16.02 27.21
N ASP A 230 -3.49 15.68 27.23
CA ASP A 230 -2.41 16.58 27.57
C ASP A 230 -1.69 17.11 26.33
N THR A 231 -1.21 18.35 26.40
CA THR A 231 -0.36 18.95 25.37
C THR A 231 1.04 19.20 25.93
N ASN A 232 2.01 18.57 25.32
CA ASN A 232 3.43 18.71 25.70
C ASN A 232 4.22 19.34 24.53
N LEU A 233 4.78 20.53 24.76
CA LEU A 233 5.50 21.29 23.75
C LEU A 233 6.94 21.52 24.20
N ALA A 234 7.89 20.90 23.52
CA ALA A 234 9.33 21.12 23.69
C ALA A 234 9.94 21.94 22.54
N VAL A 235 9.10 22.63 21.78
CA VAL A 235 9.49 23.53 20.67
C VAL A 235 9.19 24.98 21.07
N PRO A 236 10.15 25.91 20.97
CA PRO A 236 9.89 27.33 21.19
C PRO A 236 8.87 27.89 20.19
N ASN A 237 7.84 28.58 20.69
CA ASN A 237 6.86 29.23 19.83
C ASN A 237 7.34 30.63 19.43
N ASP A 238 7.52 30.85 18.14
CA ASP A 238 7.85 32.14 17.55
C ASP A 238 6.68 32.64 16.69
N ALA A 239 5.92 33.60 17.21
CA ALA A 239 4.74 34.15 16.49
C ALA A 239 5.09 34.79 15.13
N GLY A 240 6.35 35.21 14.94
CA GLY A 240 6.83 35.80 13.68
C GLY A 240 7.36 34.77 12.68
N ALA A 241 7.38 33.48 13.02
CA ALA A 241 7.87 32.46 12.13
C ALA A 241 6.88 32.17 10.99
N SER A 242 7.42 31.88 9.80
CA SER A 242 6.62 31.52 8.60
C SER A 242 6.16 30.07 8.59
N LEU A 243 6.91 29.19 9.26
CA LEU A 243 6.59 27.76 9.33
C LEU A 243 5.57 27.51 10.44
N LEU A 244 4.39 27.03 10.08
CA LEU A 244 3.33 26.72 11.02
C LEU A 244 3.35 25.23 11.37
N LEU A 245 3.37 24.94 12.67
CA LEU A 245 3.03 23.64 13.22
C LEU A 245 1.62 23.73 13.80
N ASP A 246 0.65 23.11 13.13
CA ASP A 246 -0.78 23.11 13.49
C ASP A 246 -1.17 21.67 13.88
N VAL A 247 -1.23 21.39 15.18
CA VAL A 247 -1.36 20.03 15.69
C VAL A 247 -2.57 19.96 16.62
N SER A 248 -3.53 19.10 16.35
CA SER A 248 -4.73 19.03 17.19
C SER A 248 -5.27 17.60 17.34
N ALA A 249 -5.57 17.22 18.59
CA ALA A 249 -6.26 15.99 18.94
C ALA A 249 -7.60 16.30 19.60
N SER A 250 -8.67 15.59 19.20
CA SER A 250 -9.95 15.72 19.92
C SER A 250 -9.97 14.84 21.17
N SER A 251 -9.44 13.63 21.10
CA SER A 251 -9.22 12.72 22.24
C SER A 251 -7.88 12.05 22.07
N GLY A 252 -6.96 12.34 22.97
CA GLY A 252 -5.57 11.88 22.93
C GLY A 252 -4.59 13.01 23.26
N ASN A 253 -3.34 12.66 23.38
CA ASN A 253 -2.28 13.58 23.75
C ASN A 253 -1.60 14.18 22.51
N VAL A 254 -1.10 15.39 22.64
CA VAL A 254 -0.30 16.05 21.60
C VAL A 254 1.10 16.30 22.14
N THR A 255 2.09 15.72 21.51
CA THR A 255 3.50 15.92 21.83
C THR A 255 4.22 16.54 20.62
N VAL A 256 4.92 17.66 20.85
CA VAL A 256 5.74 18.30 19.82
C VAL A 256 7.15 18.49 20.35
N ASN A 257 8.10 17.79 19.75
CA ASN A 257 9.51 17.77 20.14
C ASN A 257 10.38 18.45 19.07
N GLN A 258 11.49 19.04 19.53
CA GLN A 258 12.57 19.53 18.67
C GLN A 258 13.83 18.70 18.92
N ARG A 259 14.51 18.28 17.87
CA ARG A 259 15.78 17.57 17.91
C ARG A 259 16.91 18.41 17.34
#